data_b5468eb0c0dd84695f717cdc6629c8c0
#
_entry.id   b5468eb0c0dd84695f717cdc6629c8c0
#
_cell.length_a   1.000
_cell.length_b   1.000
_cell.length_c   1.000
_cell.angle_alpha   90.00
_cell.angle_beta   90.00
_cell.angle_gamma   90.00
#
_symmetry.space_group_name_H-M   'P 1'
#
loop_
_entity.id
_entity.type
_entity.pdbx_description
1 polymer ?
#
loop_
_entity_poly.entity_id
_entity_poly.type
_entity_poly.pdbx_seq_one_letter_code
_entity_poly.pdbx_strand_id
1 'polypeptide(L)'
;MAHARRLALLAGIAAFVYTTGPSQAEENQARWVESSARNIELGRASYGTCMGCHGEKAAGRIGIGPRIASESYLAAASDAFLIQTIKNGRAGTTMVPWASILSDEQIQALVAYLRSLHPVEPATLDESKLDGVPDNGEKIYRSICSGCHGRSGAGYQETANGTGIGRKAFLDSASNGFIRYIVNYGKTQTKMRGFSAKSATAVANLSDQEIEDTIAYLRANAW
;
A
#
# COMPACT_ATOMS: atom_id res chain seq x y z
N MET A 1 -62.25 -43.01 30.91
CA MET A 1 -61.96 -41.59 30.51
C MET A 1 -60.46 -41.37 30.56
N ALA A 2 -59.83 -41.42 29.41
CA ALA A 2 -58.38 -41.31 29.28
C ALA A 2 -58.01 -39.90 28.72
N HIS A 3 -57.27 -39.10 29.51
CA HIS A 3 -56.83 -37.79 29.13
C HIS A 3 -55.41 -37.94 28.43
N ALA A 4 -55.39 -37.75 27.13
CA ALA A 4 -54.13 -37.66 26.35
C ALA A 4 -53.55 -36.29 26.55
N ARG A 5 -52.37 -36.20 27.19
CA ARG A 5 -51.54 -34.99 27.25
C ARG A 5 -50.66 -34.91 25.96
N ARG A 6 -50.92 -33.92 25.16
CA ARG A 6 -50.03 -33.57 24.00
C ARG A 6 -48.83 -32.80 24.52
N LEU A 7 -47.63 -33.39 24.36
CA LEU A 7 -46.35 -32.65 24.50
C LEU A 7 -46.11 -31.87 23.22
N ALA A 8 -46.01 -30.56 23.34
CA ALA A 8 -45.53 -29.70 22.26
C ALA A 8 -43.99 -29.65 22.34
N LEU A 9 -43.29 -30.18 21.32
CA LEU A 9 -41.85 -29.96 21.13
C LEU A 9 -41.65 -28.56 20.55
N LEU A 10 -41.04 -27.68 21.33
CA LEU A 10 -40.48 -26.41 20.83
C LEU A 10 -39.12 -26.73 20.23
N ALA A 11 -39.03 -26.75 18.91
CA ALA A 11 -37.77 -26.79 18.18
C ALA A 11 -37.15 -25.38 18.22
N GLY A 12 -36.14 -25.17 19.07
CA GLY A 12 -35.33 -23.96 19.09
C GLY A 12 -34.43 -23.92 17.87
N ILE A 13 -34.69 -23.00 16.94
CA ILE A 13 -33.78 -22.70 15.83
C ILE A 13 -32.64 -21.85 16.39
N ALA A 14 -31.47 -22.46 16.63
CA ALA A 14 -30.26 -21.73 16.93
C ALA A 14 -29.79 -21.01 15.64
N ALA A 15 -29.95 -19.70 15.59
CA ALA A 15 -29.40 -18.89 14.53
C ALA A 15 -27.87 -18.85 14.69
N PHE A 16 -27.16 -19.59 13.86
CA PHE A 16 -25.70 -19.44 13.72
C PHE A 16 -25.42 -18.10 13.09
N VAL A 17 -24.96 -17.14 13.89
CA VAL A 17 -24.39 -15.89 13.39
C VAL A 17 -22.99 -16.22 12.83
N TYR A 18 -22.88 -16.35 11.52
CA TYR A 18 -21.58 -16.40 10.86
C TYR A 18 -20.98 -15.01 10.94
N THR A 19 -20.02 -14.80 11.84
CA THR A 19 -19.15 -13.62 11.78
C THR A 19 -18.19 -13.81 10.60
N THR A 20 -18.47 -13.16 9.49
CA THR A 20 -17.51 -13.06 8.41
C THR A 20 -16.30 -12.27 8.92
N GLY A 21 -15.10 -12.83 8.78
CA GLY A 21 -13.87 -12.09 9.06
C GLY A 21 -13.78 -10.81 8.21
N PRO A 22 -12.83 -9.93 8.53
CA PRO A 22 -12.65 -8.69 7.77
C PRO A 22 -12.47 -9.00 6.28
N SER A 23 -13.03 -8.13 5.44
CA SER A 23 -12.84 -8.23 4.01
C SER A 23 -11.38 -7.90 3.64
N GLN A 24 -10.92 -8.35 2.45
CA GLN A 24 -9.58 -8.01 1.95
C GLN A 24 -9.39 -6.48 1.85
N ALA A 25 -10.46 -5.74 1.60
CA ALA A 25 -10.44 -4.28 1.59
C ALA A 25 -10.18 -3.69 3.00
N GLU A 26 -10.79 -4.25 4.03
CA GLU A 26 -10.53 -3.84 5.42
C GLU A 26 -9.11 -4.19 5.86
N GLU A 27 -8.60 -5.37 5.51
CA GLU A 27 -7.21 -5.75 5.77
C GLU A 27 -6.22 -4.83 5.05
N ASN A 28 -6.51 -4.44 3.81
CA ASN A 28 -5.66 -3.56 3.01
C ASN A 28 -5.59 -2.12 3.57
N GLN A 29 -6.54 -1.72 4.40
CA GLN A 29 -6.59 -0.41 5.05
C GLN A 29 -6.23 -0.47 6.54
N ALA A 30 -6.19 -1.67 7.13
CA ALA A 30 -6.04 -1.85 8.57
C ALA A 30 -4.73 -1.28 9.13
N ARG A 31 -4.86 -0.58 10.24
CA ARG A 31 -3.75 -0.18 11.11
C ARG A 31 -3.92 -0.82 12.47
N TRP A 32 -3.01 -1.70 12.84
CA TRP A 32 -3.07 -2.49 14.07
C TRP A 32 -1.76 -2.49 14.85
N VAL A 33 -0.71 -1.93 14.25
CA VAL A 33 0.57 -1.80 14.95
C VAL A 33 0.45 -0.78 16.06
N GLU A 34 0.75 -1.21 17.28
CA GLU A 34 0.71 -0.36 18.46
C GLU A 34 1.82 0.70 18.41
N SER A 35 1.41 1.97 18.44
CA SER A 35 2.31 3.14 18.44
C SER A 35 2.67 3.59 19.85
N SER A 36 3.02 2.66 20.75
CA SER A 36 3.53 2.98 22.09
C SER A 36 4.91 3.65 22.01
N ALA A 37 5.26 4.42 23.04
CA ALA A 37 6.58 5.05 23.12
C ALA A 37 7.71 4.03 23.02
N ARG A 38 7.53 2.83 23.62
CA ARG A 38 8.48 1.72 23.54
C ARG A 38 8.67 1.25 22.11
N ASN A 39 7.58 1.00 21.39
CA ASN A 39 7.64 0.52 20.01
C ASN A 39 8.25 1.57 19.08
N ILE A 40 7.90 2.83 19.26
CA ILE A 40 8.48 3.94 18.47
C ILE A 40 10.00 4.00 18.71
N GLU A 41 10.47 3.90 19.95
CA GLU A 41 11.89 3.97 20.26
C GLU A 41 12.65 2.74 19.73
N LEU A 42 12.10 1.53 19.86
CA LEU A 42 12.67 0.31 19.28
C LEU A 42 12.74 0.44 17.74
N GLY A 43 11.69 0.96 17.11
CA GLY A 43 11.63 1.21 15.67
C GLY A 43 12.66 2.26 15.23
N ARG A 44 12.82 3.33 16.00
CA ARG A 44 13.83 4.35 15.76
C ARG A 44 15.25 3.78 15.81
N ALA A 45 15.54 2.95 16.80
CA ALA A 45 16.83 2.26 16.93
C ALA A 45 17.08 1.30 15.75
N SER A 46 16.06 0.52 15.36
CA SER A 46 16.13 -0.42 14.23
C SER A 46 16.24 0.29 12.87
N TYR A 47 15.74 1.52 12.75
CA TYR A 47 15.75 2.27 11.50
C TYR A 47 17.16 2.64 11.01
N GLY A 48 18.18 2.57 11.86
CA GLY A 48 19.58 2.83 11.47
C GLY A 48 20.02 2.05 10.23
N THR A 49 19.57 0.80 10.09
CA THR A 49 19.88 -0.05 8.92
C THR A 49 19.19 0.40 7.63
N CYS A 50 18.07 1.12 7.73
CA CYS A 50 17.27 1.59 6.60
C CYS A 50 17.72 2.98 6.10
N MET A 51 18.35 3.76 7.00
CA MET A 51 18.70 5.16 6.78
C MET A 51 19.67 5.36 5.58
N GLY A 52 20.51 4.36 5.30
CA GLY A 52 21.42 4.40 4.16
C GLY A 52 20.72 4.64 2.83
N CYS A 53 19.56 4.01 2.62
CA CYS A 53 18.77 4.13 1.40
C CYS A 53 17.60 5.10 1.56
N HIS A 54 16.86 5.04 2.67
CA HIS A 54 15.64 5.82 2.87
C HIS A 54 15.87 7.19 3.50
N GLY A 55 17.13 7.54 3.80
CA GLY A 55 17.49 8.84 4.36
C GLY A 55 17.11 9.00 5.83
N GLU A 56 17.59 10.06 6.44
CA GLU A 56 17.21 10.43 7.80
C GLU A 56 15.70 10.72 7.86
N LYS A 57 15.05 10.26 8.93
CA LYS A 57 13.59 10.40 9.11
C LYS A 57 12.78 9.92 7.90
N ALA A 58 13.29 8.90 7.19
CA ALA A 58 12.63 8.30 6.04
C ALA A 58 12.30 9.30 4.90
N ALA A 59 13.11 10.36 4.77
CA ALA A 59 12.93 11.42 3.78
C ALA A 59 13.27 10.99 2.34
N GLY A 60 13.88 9.82 2.17
CA GLY A 60 14.33 9.30 0.88
C GLY A 60 15.68 9.83 0.44
N ARG A 61 16.29 9.14 -0.52
CA ARG A 61 17.47 9.58 -1.27
C ARG A 61 17.21 9.37 -2.75
N ILE A 62 17.27 10.45 -3.53
CA ILE A 62 16.98 10.43 -4.97
C ILE A 62 17.90 9.41 -5.66
N GLY A 63 17.33 8.54 -6.49
CA GLY A 63 18.04 7.50 -7.23
C GLY A 63 18.48 6.28 -6.40
N ILE A 64 18.27 6.27 -5.08
CA ILE A 64 18.69 5.20 -4.17
C ILE A 64 17.49 4.54 -3.50
N GLY A 65 16.72 5.31 -2.75
CA GLY A 65 15.56 4.80 -2.03
C GLY A 65 14.47 5.85 -1.86
N PRO A 66 13.20 5.44 -1.94
CA PRO A 66 12.10 6.38 -1.89
C PRO A 66 11.93 6.99 -0.50
N ARG A 67 11.34 8.19 -0.47
CA ARG A 67 10.71 8.72 0.74
C ARG A 67 9.57 7.79 1.15
N ILE A 68 9.61 7.28 2.36
CA ILE A 68 8.57 6.40 2.92
C ILE A 68 7.84 7.03 4.11
N ALA A 69 8.25 8.22 4.53
CA ALA A 69 7.56 9.03 5.53
C ALA A 69 6.92 10.26 4.87
N SER A 70 6.03 10.08 3.90
CA SER A 70 5.17 11.14 3.38
C SER A 70 3.74 10.93 3.87
N GLU A 71 3.03 12.01 4.19
CA GLU A 71 1.67 11.95 4.73
C GLU A 71 0.73 11.13 3.84
N SER A 72 0.65 11.45 2.55
CA SER A 72 -0.22 10.73 1.63
C SER A 72 0.15 9.25 1.47
N TYR A 73 1.43 8.91 1.48
CA TYR A 73 1.87 7.52 1.43
C TYR A 73 1.49 6.77 2.71
N LEU A 74 1.75 7.37 3.88
CA LEU A 74 1.40 6.77 5.16
C LEU A 74 -0.12 6.74 5.39
N ALA A 75 -0.88 7.68 4.82
CA ALA A 75 -2.33 7.62 4.84
C ALA A 75 -2.86 6.41 4.04
N ALA A 76 -2.30 6.14 2.87
CA ALA A 76 -2.76 5.06 1.99
C ALA A 76 -2.18 3.67 2.35
N ALA A 77 -0.97 3.59 2.91
CA ALA A 77 -0.32 2.32 3.22
C ALA A 77 -0.91 1.68 4.48
N SER A 78 -1.40 0.43 4.37
CA SER A 78 -1.77 -0.39 5.54
C SER A 78 -0.53 -0.86 6.31
N ASP A 79 -0.71 -1.30 7.56
CA ASP A 79 0.39 -1.90 8.32
C ASP A 79 0.85 -3.22 7.70
N ALA A 80 -0.09 -4.01 7.17
CA ALA A 80 0.22 -5.25 6.45
C ALA A 80 1.12 -4.98 5.23
N PHE A 81 0.78 -3.97 4.41
CA PHE A 81 1.59 -3.58 3.26
C PHE A 81 3.01 -3.15 3.66
N LEU A 82 3.14 -2.37 4.73
CA LEU A 82 4.45 -1.91 5.22
C LEU A 82 5.27 -3.08 5.77
N ILE A 83 4.67 -3.93 6.61
CA ILE A 83 5.32 -5.12 7.20
C ILE A 83 5.77 -6.08 6.11
N GLN A 84 4.89 -6.44 5.18
CA GLN A 84 5.23 -7.36 4.08
C GLN A 84 6.33 -6.79 3.18
N THR A 85 6.31 -5.46 2.94
CA THR A 85 7.37 -4.79 2.19
C THR A 85 8.73 -4.91 2.88
N ILE A 86 8.77 -4.73 4.21
CA ILE A 86 10.01 -4.87 4.97
C ILE A 86 10.45 -6.35 5.02
N LYS A 87 9.54 -7.26 5.34
CA LYS A 87 9.84 -8.69 5.45
C LYS A 87 10.39 -9.27 4.16
N ASN A 88 9.71 -9.03 3.06
CA ASN A 88 9.98 -9.69 1.76
C ASN A 88 10.88 -8.86 0.85
N GLY A 89 11.16 -7.61 1.20
CA GLY A 89 11.88 -6.70 0.32
C GLY A 89 11.12 -6.43 -0.98
N ARG A 90 11.87 -6.04 -2.01
CA ARG A 90 11.37 -5.84 -3.38
C ARG A 90 12.28 -6.58 -4.34
N ALA A 91 11.91 -7.78 -4.74
CA ALA A 91 12.71 -8.61 -5.65
C ALA A 91 13.15 -7.83 -6.89
N GLY A 92 14.40 -8.00 -7.29
CA GLY A 92 15.01 -7.28 -8.40
C GLY A 92 15.40 -5.82 -8.09
N THR A 93 15.35 -5.39 -6.82
CA THR A 93 15.82 -4.06 -6.36
C THR A 93 16.85 -4.21 -5.24
N THR A 94 17.42 -3.08 -4.79
CA THR A 94 18.31 -3.02 -3.62
C THR A 94 17.57 -3.15 -2.29
N MET A 95 16.22 -3.16 -2.28
CA MET A 95 15.43 -3.41 -1.08
C MET A 95 15.36 -4.91 -0.80
N VAL A 96 16.36 -5.42 -0.07
CA VAL A 96 16.48 -6.84 0.30
C VAL A 96 15.43 -7.26 1.33
N PRO A 97 15.10 -8.57 1.46
CA PRO A 97 14.27 -9.08 2.54
C PRO A 97 14.94 -8.91 3.90
N TRP A 98 14.18 -8.43 4.89
CA TRP A 98 14.70 -8.19 6.25
C TRP A 98 14.22 -9.23 7.28
N ALA A 99 13.30 -10.14 6.90
CA ALA A 99 12.75 -11.13 7.83
C ALA A 99 13.78 -12.11 8.42
N SER A 100 14.94 -12.30 7.78
CA SER A 100 16.03 -13.12 8.30
C SER A 100 17.00 -12.35 9.23
N ILE A 101 16.87 -11.02 9.30
CA ILE A 101 17.79 -10.13 10.03
C ILE A 101 17.09 -9.47 11.21
N LEU A 102 15.82 -9.08 11.03
CA LEU A 102 15.02 -8.40 12.03
C LEU A 102 13.91 -9.33 12.55
N SER A 103 13.65 -9.28 13.84
CA SER A 103 12.51 -9.98 14.44
C SER A 103 11.19 -9.32 14.01
N ASP A 104 10.09 -10.06 14.15
CA ASP A 104 8.75 -9.54 13.88
C ASP A 104 8.44 -8.32 14.77
N GLU A 105 8.88 -8.32 16.02
CA GLU A 105 8.75 -7.18 16.94
C GLU A 105 9.48 -5.95 16.39
N GLN A 106 10.70 -6.09 15.89
CA GLN A 106 11.48 -5.00 15.32
C GLN A 106 10.84 -4.48 14.03
N ILE A 107 10.27 -5.34 13.19
CA ILE A 107 9.58 -4.94 11.96
C ILE A 107 8.30 -4.17 12.29
N GLN A 108 7.50 -4.62 13.26
CA GLN A 108 6.32 -3.87 13.72
C GLN A 108 6.73 -2.53 14.34
N ALA A 109 7.78 -2.53 15.14
CA ALA A 109 8.33 -1.32 15.73
C ALA A 109 8.81 -0.30 14.67
N LEU A 110 9.40 -0.77 13.56
CA LEU A 110 9.74 0.09 12.41
C LEU A 110 8.49 0.75 11.82
N VAL A 111 7.37 0.02 11.70
CA VAL A 111 6.11 0.60 11.23
C VAL A 111 5.59 1.63 12.22
N ALA A 112 5.62 1.35 13.53
CA ALA A 112 5.25 2.32 14.56
C ALA A 112 6.10 3.60 14.48
N TYR A 113 7.41 3.46 14.29
CA TYR A 113 8.30 4.60 14.09
C TYR A 113 7.96 5.39 12.82
N LEU A 114 7.74 4.75 11.68
CA LEU A 114 7.35 5.43 10.45
C LEU A 114 6.05 6.21 10.63
N ARG A 115 5.05 5.62 11.29
CA ARG A 115 3.78 6.28 11.63
C ARG A 115 3.99 7.52 12.50
N SER A 116 4.90 7.45 13.47
CA SER A 116 5.19 8.56 14.38
C SER A 116 5.83 9.77 13.69
N LEU A 117 6.47 9.57 12.53
CA LEU A 117 7.08 10.67 11.78
C LEU A 117 6.04 11.62 11.15
N HIS A 118 4.88 11.08 10.77
CA HIS A 118 3.72 11.84 10.27
C HIS A 118 2.45 11.14 10.75
N PRO A 119 1.93 11.51 11.94
CA PRO A 119 0.65 11.01 12.42
C PRO A 119 -0.47 11.50 11.50
N VAL A 120 -1.04 10.60 10.72
CA VAL A 120 -2.14 10.87 9.79
C VAL A 120 -3.19 9.79 9.88
N GLU A 121 -4.46 10.17 9.69
CA GLU A 121 -5.55 9.21 9.62
C GLU A 121 -5.45 8.32 8.38
N PRO A 122 -5.92 7.06 8.43
CA PRO A 122 -6.02 6.20 7.28
C PRO A 122 -6.87 6.85 6.18
N ALA A 123 -6.37 6.83 4.95
CA ALA A 123 -7.18 7.24 3.81
C ALA A 123 -8.24 6.18 3.51
N THR A 124 -9.43 6.60 3.12
CA THR A 124 -10.40 5.71 2.52
C THR A 124 -9.93 5.34 1.12
N LEU A 125 -9.67 4.06 0.90
CA LEU A 125 -9.22 3.54 -0.39
C LEU A 125 -10.41 2.96 -1.16
N ASP A 126 -10.43 3.22 -2.45
CA ASP A 126 -11.37 2.56 -3.37
C ASP A 126 -10.78 1.19 -3.78
N GLU A 127 -11.24 0.14 -3.13
CA GLU A 127 -10.85 -1.25 -3.42
C GLU A 127 -11.85 -1.95 -4.37
N SER A 128 -12.64 -1.20 -5.11
CA SER A 128 -13.52 -1.75 -6.13
C SER A 128 -12.73 -2.59 -7.16
N LYS A 129 -13.43 -3.51 -7.80
CA LYS A 129 -12.84 -4.35 -8.84
C LYS A 129 -12.23 -3.47 -9.94
N LEU A 130 -11.01 -3.82 -10.35
CA LEU A 130 -10.33 -3.13 -11.43
C LEU A 130 -11.11 -3.30 -12.74
N ASP A 131 -11.43 -2.19 -13.40
CA ASP A 131 -12.18 -2.12 -14.65
C ASP A 131 -11.45 -1.20 -15.65
N GLY A 132 -10.25 -1.61 -16.04
CA GLY A 132 -9.40 -0.85 -16.95
C GLY A 132 -9.03 -1.63 -18.20
N VAL A 133 -8.74 -0.92 -19.29
CA VAL A 133 -8.27 -1.45 -20.56
C VAL A 133 -6.76 -1.27 -20.68
N PRO A 134 -5.95 -2.36 -20.62
CA PRO A 134 -4.48 -2.29 -20.61
C PRO A 134 -3.89 -1.49 -21.80
N ASP A 135 -4.43 -1.65 -23.02
CA ASP A 135 -3.92 -0.98 -24.22
C ASP A 135 -4.06 0.55 -24.15
N ASN A 136 -5.11 1.05 -23.52
CA ASN A 136 -5.26 2.47 -23.24
C ASN A 136 -4.28 2.93 -22.16
N GLY A 137 -4.16 2.13 -21.10
CA GLY A 137 -3.24 2.38 -20.00
C GLY A 137 -1.78 2.43 -20.47
N GLU A 138 -1.38 1.64 -21.46
CA GLU A 138 -0.05 1.70 -22.05
C GLU A 138 0.27 3.09 -22.61
N LYS A 139 -0.67 3.69 -23.36
CA LYS A 139 -0.50 5.02 -23.97
C LYS A 139 -0.32 6.08 -22.89
N ILE A 140 -1.14 6.01 -21.83
CA ILE A 140 -1.07 6.94 -20.69
C ILE A 140 0.25 6.75 -19.95
N TYR A 141 0.59 5.50 -19.63
CA TYR A 141 1.84 5.17 -18.93
C TYR A 141 3.06 5.71 -19.67
N ARG A 142 3.14 5.46 -20.99
CA ARG A 142 4.27 5.89 -21.82
C ARG A 142 4.38 7.40 -21.92
N SER A 143 3.26 8.12 -21.97
CA SER A 143 3.27 9.59 -22.13
C SER A 143 3.47 10.34 -20.82
N ILE A 144 3.00 9.79 -19.68
CA ILE A 144 2.96 10.51 -18.40
C ILE A 144 3.89 9.89 -17.36
N CYS A 145 3.86 8.56 -17.19
CA CYS A 145 4.49 7.88 -16.05
C CYS A 145 5.93 7.45 -16.32
N SER A 146 6.21 7.01 -17.56
CA SER A 146 7.47 6.37 -17.94
C SER A 146 8.70 7.27 -17.80
N GLY A 147 8.52 8.59 -17.93
CA GLY A 147 9.61 9.57 -17.76
C GLY A 147 10.28 9.53 -16.38
N CYS A 148 9.50 9.15 -15.34
CA CYS A 148 10.02 8.99 -13.99
C CYS A 148 10.16 7.52 -13.58
N HIS A 149 9.22 6.66 -13.96
CA HIS A 149 9.19 5.27 -13.54
C HIS A 149 9.89 4.29 -14.49
N GLY A 150 10.42 4.79 -15.61
CA GLY A 150 11.07 3.97 -16.64
C GLY A 150 10.07 3.33 -17.62
N ARG A 151 10.54 2.92 -18.78
CA ARG A 151 9.70 2.32 -19.83
C ARG A 151 9.11 0.97 -19.42
N SER A 152 9.88 0.18 -18.67
CA SER A 152 9.44 -1.11 -18.13
C SER A 152 8.84 -0.97 -16.71
N GLY A 153 8.86 0.21 -16.12
CA GLY A 153 8.49 0.41 -14.73
C GLY A 153 9.60 0.00 -13.74
N ALA A 154 10.86 -0.12 -14.19
CA ALA A 154 11.98 -0.50 -13.31
C ALA A 154 12.42 0.63 -12.37
N GLY A 155 11.92 1.84 -12.58
CA GLY A 155 12.21 2.99 -11.73
C GLY A 155 13.67 3.40 -11.76
N TYR A 156 14.32 3.46 -10.60
CA TYR A 156 15.72 3.90 -10.45
C TYR A 156 16.74 3.14 -11.32
N GLN A 157 16.41 1.97 -11.83
CA GLN A 157 17.28 1.23 -12.75
C GLN A 157 17.24 1.78 -14.18
N GLU A 158 16.19 2.49 -14.55
CA GLU A 158 16.06 3.12 -15.87
C GLU A 158 16.14 4.65 -15.79
N THR A 159 15.71 5.23 -14.67
CA THR A 159 15.65 6.66 -14.44
C THR A 159 16.16 7.00 -13.05
N ALA A 160 16.61 8.22 -12.83
CA ALA A 160 17.03 8.66 -11.49
C ALA A 160 15.87 9.16 -10.61
N ASN A 161 14.61 9.11 -11.07
CA ASN A 161 13.52 9.90 -10.47
C ASN A 161 12.44 9.10 -9.78
N GLY A 162 12.05 7.94 -10.29
CA GLY A 162 10.90 7.18 -9.80
C GLY A 162 11.27 5.81 -9.23
N THR A 163 10.40 5.29 -8.37
CA THR A 163 10.52 3.91 -7.87
C THR A 163 10.05 2.90 -8.91
N GLY A 164 10.49 1.64 -8.80
CA GLY A 164 10.02 0.55 -9.64
C GLY A 164 8.56 0.20 -9.32
N ILE A 165 7.66 0.44 -10.26
CA ILE A 165 6.22 0.17 -10.14
C ILE A 165 5.72 -0.89 -11.11
N GLY A 166 6.53 -1.35 -12.08
CA GLY A 166 6.22 -2.43 -13.00
C GLY A 166 6.59 -3.82 -12.47
N ARG A 167 7.26 -3.90 -11.32
CA ARG A 167 7.71 -5.17 -10.75
C ARG A 167 6.59 -5.92 -10.05
N LYS A 168 6.51 -7.23 -10.29
CA LYS A 168 5.57 -8.13 -9.64
C LYS A 168 5.62 -8.00 -8.11
N ALA A 169 6.82 -7.91 -7.52
CA ALA A 169 7.00 -7.76 -6.07
C ALA A 169 6.32 -6.51 -5.49
N PHE A 170 6.18 -5.42 -6.25
CA PHE A 170 5.39 -4.25 -5.84
C PHE A 170 3.90 -4.50 -6.08
N LEU A 171 3.55 -4.93 -7.28
CA LEU A 171 2.16 -5.05 -7.71
C LEU A 171 1.39 -6.13 -6.92
N ASP A 172 2.03 -7.23 -6.54
CA ASP A 172 1.41 -8.26 -5.69
C ASP A 172 1.11 -7.76 -4.26
N SER A 173 1.87 -6.79 -3.76
CA SER A 173 1.71 -6.27 -2.40
C SER A 173 0.88 -4.99 -2.31
N ALA A 174 0.82 -4.20 -3.39
CA ALA A 174 0.05 -2.96 -3.45
C ALA A 174 -1.37 -3.25 -3.94
N SER A 175 -2.39 -2.85 -3.17
CA SER A 175 -3.78 -2.95 -3.60
C SER A 175 -4.08 -1.97 -4.76
N ASN A 176 -5.17 -2.22 -5.48
CA ASN A 176 -5.62 -1.27 -6.51
C ASN A 176 -6.00 0.07 -5.90
N GLY A 177 -6.66 0.05 -4.74
CA GLY A 177 -7.03 1.26 -4.02
C GLY A 177 -5.81 2.08 -3.59
N PHE A 178 -4.73 1.43 -3.12
CA PHE A 178 -3.49 2.11 -2.83
C PHE A 178 -2.92 2.81 -4.08
N ILE A 179 -2.89 2.12 -5.22
CA ILE A 179 -2.34 2.69 -6.46
C ILE A 179 -3.24 3.85 -6.95
N ARG A 180 -4.58 3.66 -6.95
CA ARG A 180 -5.55 4.72 -7.26
C ARG A 180 -5.30 5.97 -6.43
N TYR A 181 -5.17 5.79 -5.12
CA TYR A 181 -4.93 6.90 -4.20
C TYR A 181 -3.64 7.65 -4.53
N ILE A 182 -2.54 6.92 -4.71
CA ILE A 182 -1.24 7.53 -5.01
C ILE A 182 -1.23 8.23 -6.38
N VAL A 183 -1.91 7.69 -7.38
CA VAL A 183 -2.04 8.38 -8.69
C VAL A 183 -2.92 9.61 -8.57
N ASN A 184 -4.05 9.53 -7.88
CA ASN A 184 -4.94 10.67 -7.69
C ASN A 184 -4.27 11.82 -6.95
N TYR A 185 -3.64 11.55 -5.80
CA TYR A 185 -3.21 12.58 -4.85
C TYR A 185 -1.70 12.80 -4.81
N GLY A 186 -0.93 11.91 -5.40
CA GLY A 186 0.53 11.95 -5.36
C GLY A 186 1.13 11.51 -4.02
N LYS A 187 2.44 11.71 -3.89
CA LYS A 187 3.18 11.52 -2.61
C LYS A 187 3.68 12.87 -2.14
N THR A 188 3.12 13.35 -1.03
CA THR A 188 3.50 14.63 -0.42
C THR A 188 5.02 14.73 -0.21
N GLN A 189 5.56 15.92 -0.42
CA GLN A 189 7.01 16.21 -0.31
C GLN A 189 7.89 15.39 -1.27
N THR A 190 7.35 14.92 -2.41
CA THR A 190 8.12 14.26 -3.48
C THR A 190 7.79 14.86 -4.85
N LYS A 191 8.48 14.39 -5.90
CA LYS A 191 8.14 14.75 -7.28
C LYS A 191 6.90 14.04 -7.82
N MET A 192 6.43 12.98 -7.14
CA MET A 192 5.19 12.29 -7.49
C MET A 192 3.99 13.14 -7.07
N ARG A 193 3.55 14.00 -7.98
CA ARG A 193 2.37 14.87 -7.79
C ARG A 193 1.10 14.10 -8.09
N GLY A 194 -0.07 14.66 -7.79
CA GLY A 194 -1.35 14.09 -8.22
C GLY A 194 -1.56 14.22 -9.73
N PHE A 195 -2.30 13.29 -10.31
CA PHE A 195 -2.56 13.24 -11.75
C PHE A 195 -4.05 13.37 -12.10
N SER A 196 -4.90 13.66 -11.12
CA SER A 196 -6.32 13.95 -11.36
C SER A 196 -6.74 15.26 -10.71
N ALA A 197 -7.88 15.80 -11.14
CA ALA A 197 -8.48 17.02 -10.57
C ALA A 197 -8.85 16.89 -9.08
N LYS A 198 -8.80 15.69 -8.50
CA LYS A 198 -9.00 15.45 -7.06
C LYS A 198 -7.86 16.04 -6.21
N SER A 199 -6.70 16.28 -6.80
CA SER A 199 -5.55 16.87 -6.11
C SER A 199 -5.40 18.35 -6.42
N ALA A 200 -5.31 19.18 -5.40
CA ALA A 200 -5.03 20.61 -5.55
C ALA A 200 -3.67 20.91 -6.20
N THR A 201 -2.76 19.93 -6.22
CA THR A 201 -1.41 20.07 -6.80
C THR A 201 -1.23 19.17 -8.02
N ALA A 202 -2.32 18.84 -8.70
CA ALA A 202 -2.29 17.99 -9.89
C ALA A 202 -1.43 18.60 -11.01
N VAL A 203 -0.69 17.74 -11.71
CA VAL A 203 0.11 18.09 -12.90
C VAL A 203 -0.50 17.56 -14.19
N ALA A 204 -1.58 16.79 -14.09
CA ALA A 204 -2.42 16.32 -15.19
C ALA A 204 -3.86 16.24 -14.68
N ASN A 205 -4.79 15.93 -15.58
CA ASN A 205 -6.20 15.77 -15.25
C ASN A 205 -6.72 14.44 -15.81
N LEU A 206 -6.14 13.34 -15.33
CA LEU A 206 -6.64 12.01 -15.69
C LEU A 206 -8.02 11.78 -15.10
N SER A 207 -8.92 11.23 -15.90
CA SER A 207 -10.20 10.69 -15.45
C SER A 207 -9.98 9.43 -14.61
N ASP A 208 -11.01 9.03 -13.85
CA ASP A 208 -10.97 7.79 -13.10
C ASP A 208 -10.74 6.59 -14.03
N GLN A 209 -11.35 6.55 -15.22
CA GLN A 209 -11.14 5.48 -16.19
C GLN A 209 -9.70 5.42 -16.72
N GLU A 210 -9.06 6.55 -16.98
CA GLU A 210 -7.66 6.58 -17.40
C GLU A 210 -6.71 6.08 -16.32
N ILE A 211 -7.05 6.30 -15.06
CA ILE A 211 -6.32 5.74 -13.92
C ILE A 211 -6.54 4.22 -13.84
N GLU A 212 -7.78 3.72 -14.02
CA GLU A 212 -8.08 2.29 -14.09
C GLU A 212 -7.31 1.61 -15.23
N ASP A 213 -7.32 2.21 -16.42
CA ASP A 213 -6.59 1.72 -17.59
C ASP A 213 -5.09 1.61 -17.29
N THR A 214 -4.51 2.64 -16.66
CA THR A 214 -3.09 2.65 -16.29
C THR A 214 -2.75 1.54 -15.27
N ILE A 215 -3.60 1.31 -14.28
CA ILE A 215 -3.41 0.23 -13.30
C ILE A 215 -3.54 -1.14 -14.00
N ALA A 216 -4.53 -1.30 -14.89
CA ALA A 216 -4.71 -2.52 -15.66
C ALA A 216 -3.47 -2.83 -16.52
N TYR A 217 -2.89 -1.82 -17.17
CA TYR A 217 -1.64 -1.98 -17.92
C TYR A 217 -0.49 -2.45 -17.01
N LEU A 218 -0.28 -1.81 -15.86
CA LEU A 218 0.76 -2.21 -14.91
C LEU A 218 0.58 -3.66 -14.45
N ARG A 219 -0.66 -4.06 -14.13
CA ARG A 219 -0.99 -5.43 -13.69
C ARG A 219 -0.74 -6.47 -14.78
N ALA A 220 -1.16 -6.17 -16.02
CA ALA A 220 -1.00 -7.08 -17.16
C ALA A 220 0.48 -7.26 -17.57
N ASN A 221 1.33 -6.27 -17.32
CA ASN A 221 2.74 -6.26 -17.71
C ASN A 221 3.69 -6.36 -16.51
N ALA A 222 3.24 -6.87 -15.38
CA ALA A 222 4.07 -7.11 -14.19
C ALA A 222 5.18 -8.13 -14.46
N TRP A 223 6.43 -7.85 -14.08
CA TRP A 223 7.62 -8.69 -14.31
C TRP A 223 8.53 -8.81 -13.09
#